data_4ef61fe4ffe824694b368b86d05f8fc1
#
_entry.id   4ef61fe4ffe824694b368b86d05f8fc1
#
_cell.length_a   1.000
_cell.length_b   1.000
_cell.length_c   1.000
_cell.angle_alpha   90.00
_cell.angle_beta   90.00
_cell.angle_gamma   90.00
#
_symmetry.space_group_name_H-M   'P 1'
#
loop_
_entity.id
_entity.type
_entity.pdbx_description
1 polymer ?
#
loop_
_entity_poly.entity_id
_entity_poly.type
_entity_poly.pdbx_seq_one_letter_code
_entity_poly.pdbx_strand_id
1 'polypeptide(L)'
;MLLGVAIICIAAFSYRKQNFIRLQAAHQKIDELSQRMAEQEAALLRQQRLYNIDKCLANIRTQHPAPEKTWTNYHSMLQGIDNQINNWITSFENRTQLAEREVQFCTYLLVYPHLTLDEIAQHICYSEKSIRNYKQRIAHKLGVSSADLYQHLQNDVITYLYNDNTNSKLSAL
;
A
#
# COMPACT_ATOMS: atom_id res chain seq x y z
N MET A 1 62.73 -9.23 37.71
CA MET A 1 62.07 -9.97 36.55
C MET A 1 60.57 -10.04 36.67
N LEU A 2 59.94 -10.21 37.81
CA LEU A 2 58.48 -10.32 38.00
C LEU A 2 57.69 -9.06 37.59
N LEU A 3 58.19 -7.85 37.84
CA LEU A 3 57.54 -6.58 37.46
C LEU A 3 57.40 -6.39 35.93
N GLY A 4 58.37 -6.82 35.15
CA GLY A 4 58.30 -6.72 33.70
C GLY A 4 57.21 -7.61 33.08
N VAL A 5 57.05 -8.83 33.60
CA VAL A 5 56.00 -9.75 33.15
C VAL A 5 54.62 -9.21 33.48
N ALA A 6 54.40 -8.60 34.65
CA ALA A 6 53.13 -8.00 35.02
C ALA A 6 52.72 -6.84 34.10
N ILE A 7 53.67 -5.97 33.72
CA ILE A 7 53.41 -4.84 32.80
C ILE A 7 53.01 -5.35 31.41
N ILE A 8 53.68 -6.39 30.88
CA ILE A 8 53.34 -7.00 29.57
C ILE A 8 51.95 -7.63 29.63
N CYS A 9 51.59 -8.33 30.70
CA CYS A 9 50.24 -8.92 30.84
C CYS A 9 49.15 -7.85 30.91
N ILE A 10 49.36 -6.76 31.61
CA ILE A 10 48.39 -5.64 31.70
C ILE A 10 48.24 -4.97 30.33
N ALA A 11 49.33 -4.72 29.60
CA ALA A 11 49.30 -4.14 28.27
C ALA A 11 48.56 -5.07 27.26
N ALA A 12 48.84 -6.37 27.29
CA ALA A 12 48.17 -7.35 26.43
C ALA A 12 46.66 -7.44 26.73
N PHE A 13 46.29 -7.41 28.02
CA PHE A 13 44.89 -7.41 28.43
C PHE A 13 44.16 -6.13 28.00
N SER A 14 44.77 -4.97 28.18
CA SER A 14 44.21 -3.69 27.72
C SER A 14 44.03 -3.64 26.20
N TYR A 15 45.00 -4.16 25.46
CA TYR A 15 44.92 -4.24 23.99
C TYR A 15 43.80 -5.17 23.52
N ARG A 16 43.67 -6.35 24.15
CA ARG A 16 42.53 -7.26 23.84
C ARG A 16 41.17 -6.63 24.14
N LYS A 17 41.05 -5.94 25.29
CA LYS A 17 39.83 -5.24 25.69
C LYS A 17 39.46 -4.15 24.68
N GLN A 18 40.44 -3.33 24.25
CA GLN A 18 40.19 -2.29 23.24
C GLN A 18 39.76 -2.87 21.88
N ASN A 19 40.42 -3.97 21.43
CA ASN A 19 40.04 -4.62 20.20
C ASN A 19 38.66 -5.24 20.28
N PHE A 20 38.27 -5.82 21.41
CA PHE A 20 36.92 -6.34 21.61
C PHE A 20 35.85 -5.24 21.54
N ILE A 21 36.09 -4.09 22.19
CA ILE A 21 35.16 -2.92 22.14
C ILE A 21 35.05 -2.40 20.71
N ARG A 22 36.18 -2.30 19.97
CA ARG A 22 36.16 -1.87 18.58
C ARG A 22 35.40 -2.84 17.69
N LEU A 23 35.52 -4.14 17.94
CA LEU A 23 34.81 -5.18 17.17
C LEU A 23 33.31 -5.10 17.47
N GLN A 24 32.88 -4.94 18.70
CA GLN A 24 31.48 -4.75 19.06
C GLN A 24 30.89 -3.49 18.42
N ALA A 25 31.61 -2.37 18.46
CA ALA A 25 31.17 -1.13 17.83
C ALA A 25 31.06 -1.28 16.30
N ALA A 26 31.96 -2.04 15.68
CA ALA A 26 31.88 -2.34 14.24
C ALA A 26 30.67 -3.21 13.89
N HIS A 27 30.38 -4.24 14.71
CA HIS A 27 29.19 -5.08 14.52
C HIS A 27 27.90 -4.26 14.66
N GLN A 28 27.79 -3.44 15.70
CA GLN A 28 26.62 -2.55 15.86
C GLN A 28 26.42 -1.64 14.66
N LYS A 29 27.50 -1.10 14.12
CA LYS A 29 27.43 -0.23 12.93
C LYS A 29 27.03 -0.97 11.68
N ILE A 30 27.44 -2.22 11.51
CA ILE A 30 27.01 -3.10 10.41
C ILE A 30 25.52 -3.39 10.53
N ASP A 31 25.05 -3.73 11.72
CA ASP A 31 23.63 -4.03 11.97
C ASP A 31 22.75 -2.78 11.69
N GLU A 32 23.19 -1.61 12.17
CA GLU A 32 22.49 -0.34 11.91
C GLU A 32 22.44 -0.01 10.40
N LEU A 33 23.54 -0.19 9.67
CA LEU A 33 23.59 0.02 8.23
C LEU A 33 22.72 -0.99 7.48
N SER A 34 22.74 -2.25 7.90
CA SER A 34 21.88 -3.30 7.31
C SER A 34 20.41 -2.98 7.50
N GLN A 35 20.01 -2.52 8.69
CA GLN A 35 18.64 -2.10 8.95
C GLN A 35 18.22 -0.91 8.07
N ARG A 36 19.07 0.12 7.99
CA ARG A 36 18.80 1.28 7.12
C ARG A 36 18.68 0.90 5.65
N MET A 37 19.50 -0.01 5.17
CA MET A 37 19.41 -0.52 3.80
C MET A 37 18.09 -1.25 3.58
N ALA A 38 17.66 -2.11 4.49
CA ALA A 38 16.38 -2.81 4.40
C ALA A 38 15.19 -1.83 4.40
N GLU A 39 15.24 -0.78 5.23
CA GLU A 39 14.20 0.27 5.27
C GLU A 39 14.15 1.06 3.95
N GLN A 40 15.30 1.41 3.37
CA GLN A 40 15.39 2.09 2.08
C GLN A 40 14.87 1.21 0.93
N GLU A 41 15.22 -0.07 0.91
CA GLU A 41 14.73 -1.02 -0.10
C GLU A 41 13.21 -1.19 0.00
N ALA A 42 12.67 -1.30 1.21
CA ALA A 42 11.23 -1.37 1.42
C ALA A 42 10.50 -0.10 0.96
N ALA A 43 11.09 1.09 1.21
CA ALA A 43 10.54 2.36 0.75
C ALA A 43 10.55 2.46 -0.79
N LEU A 44 11.61 2.03 -1.43
CA LEU A 44 11.75 2.03 -2.89
C LEU A 44 10.75 1.09 -3.56
N LEU A 45 10.59 -0.11 -3.01
CA LEU A 45 9.58 -1.07 -3.47
C LEU A 45 8.16 -0.52 -3.32
N ARG A 46 7.88 0.18 -2.21
CA ARG A 46 6.57 0.84 -2.00
C ARG A 46 6.33 1.94 -3.04
N GLN A 47 7.32 2.76 -3.33
CA GLN A 47 7.21 3.81 -4.34
C GLN A 47 6.98 3.24 -5.74
N GLN A 48 7.70 2.18 -6.11
CA GLN A 48 7.53 1.53 -7.41
C GLN A 48 6.14 0.92 -7.58
N ARG A 49 5.55 0.38 -6.50
CA ARG A 49 4.18 -0.15 -6.51
C ARG A 49 3.15 0.94 -6.69
N LEU A 50 3.30 2.06 -5.95
CA LEU A 50 2.43 3.23 -6.14
C LEU A 50 2.44 3.70 -7.59
N TYR A 51 3.64 3.80 -8.18
CA TYR A 51 3.78 4.17 -9.59
C TYR A 51 3.07 3.20 -10.54
N ASN A 52 3.19 1.89 -10.31
CA ASN A 52 2.53 0.88 -11.14
C ASN A 52 1.01 0.95 -11.03
N ILE A 53 0.46 1.19 -9.83
CA ILE A 53 -0.98 1.36 -9.61
C ILE A 53 -1.46 2.63 -10.30
N ASP A 54 -0.78 3.75 -10.12
CA ASP A 54 -1.14 5.01 -10.77
C ASP A 54 -1.12 4.88 -12.30
N LYS A 55 -0.15 4.15 -12.85
CA LYS A 55 -0.08 3.85 -14.27
C LYS A 55 -1.25 2.97 -14.73
N CYS A 56 -1.61 1.95 -13.95
CA CYS A 56 -2.76 1.09 -14.24
C CYS A 56 -4.06 1.89 -14.23
N LEU A 57 -4.28 2.70 -13.19
CA LEU A 57 -5.45 3.57 -13.08
C LEU A 57 -5.50 4.63 -14.19
N ALA A 58 -4.34 5.18 -14.60
CA ALA A 58 -4.25 6.10 -15.74
C ALA A 58 -4.64 5.43 -17.06
N ASN A 59 -4.22 4.18 -17.29
CA ASN A 59 -4.61 3.41 -18.46
C ASN A 59 -6.12 3.16 -18.49
N ILE A 60 -6.73 2.81 -17.35
CA ILE A 60 -8.19 2.64 -17.24
C ILE A 60 -8.90 3.93 -17.62
N ARG A 61 -8.47 5.08 -17.08
CA ARG A 61 -9.07 6.39 -17.39
C ARG A 61 -8.95 6.76 -18.87
N THR A 62 -7.85 6.36 -19.51
CA THR A 62 -7.64 6.62 -20.94
C THR A 62 -8.53 5.76 -21.82
N GLN A 63 -8.70 4.49 -21.47
CA GLN A 63 -9.54 3.55 -22.21
C GLN A 63 -11.04 3.72 -21.91
N HIS A 64 -11.34 4.13 -20.68
CA HIS A 64 -12.69 4.35 -20.18
C HIS A 64 -12.79 5.76 -19.59
N PRO A 65 -12.89 6.80 -20.41
CA PRO A 65 -13.22 8.14 -19.93
C PRO A 65 -14.51 8.08 -19.13
N ALA A 66 -14.63 8.91 -18.09
CA ALA A 66 -15.76 8.87 -17.17
C ALA A 66 -17.09 8.71 -17.94
N PRO A 67 -17.89 7.68 -17.63
CA PRO A 67 -19.02 7.32 -18.45
C PRO A 67 -20.08 8.42 -18.49
N GLU A 68 -20.59 8.70 -19.67
CA GLU A 68 -21.77 9.55 -19.81
C GLU A 68 -23.00 8.77 -19.32
N LYS A 69 -23.33 8.92 -18.05
CA LYS A 69 -24.68 8.78 -17.47
C LYS A 69 -25.36 7.42 -17.25
N THR A 70 -24.79 6.21 -17.36
CA THR A 70 -25.58 5.01 -17.03
C THR A 70 -24.81 3.87 -16.35
N TRP A 71 -25.54 3.09 -15.54
CA TRP A 71 -25.12 1.85 -14.91
C TRP A 71 -24.48 0.82 -15.88
N THR A 72 -24.95 0.78 -17.13
CA THR A 72 -24.38 -0.05 -18.19
C THR A 72 -22.90 0.18 -18.42
N ASN A 73 -22.42 1.38 -18.15
CA ASN A 73 -21.00 1.73 -18.37
C ASN A 73 -20.07 1.20 -17.27
N TYR A 74 -20.58 0.96 -16.04
CA TYR A 74 -19.77 0.37 -14.98
C TYR A 74 -19.35 -1.06 -15.30
N HIS A 75 -20.26 -1.91 -15.77
CA HIS A 75 -19.94 -3.27 -16.18
C HIS A 75 -19.00 -3.31 -17.38
N SER A 76 -19.20 -2.42 -18.35
CA SER A 76 -18.26 -2.28 -19.49
C SER A 76 -16.88 -1.81 -19.04
N MET A 77 -16.82 -0.91 -18.07
CA MET A 77 -15.57 -0.50 -17.46
C MET A 77 -14.86 -1.67 -16.77
N LEU A 78 -15.57 -2.47 -15.99
CA LEU A 78 -15.02 -3.65 -15.32
C LEU A 78 -14.46 -4.69 -16.31
N GLN A 79 -15.08 -4.86 -17.47
CA GLN A 79 -14.61 -5.77 -18.52
C GLN A 79 -13.30 -5.32 -19.18
N GLY A 80 -13.03 -4.01 -19.19
CA GLY A 80 -11.79 -3.44 -19.74
C GLY A 80 -10.69 -3.24 -18.70
N ILE A 81 -10.99 -3.46 -17.43
CA ILE A 81 -10.02 -3.32 -16.33
C ILE A 81 -9.06 -4.52 -16.31
N ASP A 82 -7.79 -4.24 -15.99
CA ASP A 82 -6.79 -5.25 -15.69
C ASP A 82 -7.34 -6.27 -14.67
N ASN A 83 -7.11 -7.55 -14.95
CA ASN A 83 -7.58 -8.66 -14.10
C ASN A 83 -7.19 -8.51 -12.63
N GLN A 84 -6.04 -7.88 -12.33
CA GLN A 84 -5.60 -7.66 -10.95
C GLN A 84 -6.53 -6.71 -10.19
N ILE A 85 -6.96 -5.62 -10.81
CA ILE A 85 -7.91 -4.68 -10.22
C ILE A 85 -9.30 -5.31 -10.09
N ASN A 86 -9.71 -6.09 -11.09
CA ASN A 86 -10.98 -6.82 -11.05
C ASN A 86 -11.02 -7.84 -9.90
N ASN A 87 -9.93 -8.58 -9.72
CA ASN A 87 -9.77 -9.52 -8.61
C ASN A 87 -9.76 -8.80 -7.26
N TRP A 88 -9.12 -7.63 -7.19
CA TRP A 88 -9.19 -6.79 -6.00
C TRP A 88 -10.63 -6.35 -5.69
N ILE A 89 -11.38 -5.86 -6.66
CA ILE A 89 -12.78 -5.43 -6.48
C ILE A 89 -13.61 -6.57 -5.90
N THR A 90 -13.53 -7.77 -6.50
CA THR A 90 -14.23 -8.96 -6.01
C THR A 90 -13.82 -9.34 -4.58
N SER A 91 -12.50 -9.32 -4.30
CA SER A 91 -11.98 -9.59 -2.96
C SER A 91 -12.41 -8.51 -1.96
N PHE A 92 -12.42 -7.25 -2.36
CA PHE A 92 -12.85 -6.12 -1.53
C PHE A 92 -14.33 -6.22 -1.16
N GLU A 93 -15.20 -6.54 -2.12
CA GLU A 93 -16.62 -6.80 -1.90
C GLU A 93 -16.84 -7.90 -0.86
N ASN A 94 -16.17 -9.04 -1.05
CA ASN A 94 -16.31 -10.19 -0.15
C ASN A 94 -15.81 -9.92 1.28
N ARG A 95 -14.75 -9.12 1.44
CA ARG A 95 -14.15 -8.82 2.76
C ARG A 95 -14.89 -7.74 3.54
N THR A 96 -15.45 -6.76 2.86
CA THR A 96 -16.00 -5.57 3.50
C THR A 96 -17.49 -5.64 3.75
N GLN A 97 -18.19 -6.65 3.21
CA GLN A 97 -19.65 -6.78 3.28
C GLN A 97 -20.38 -5.50 2.78
N LEU A 98 -19.75 -4.75 1.91
CA LEU A 98 -20.35 -3.62 1.24
C LEU A 98 -21.36 -4.11 0.20
N ALA A 99 -22.47 -3.39 0.05
CA ALA A 99 -23.41 -3.66 -1.02
C ALA A 99 -22.76 -3.31 -2.37
N GLU A 100 -23.17 -3.98 -3.45
CA GLU A 100 -22.67 -3.77 -4.80
C GLU A 100 -22.52 -2.30 -5.19
N ARG A 101 -23.55 -1.48 -4.90
CA ARG A 101 -23.50 -0.03 -5.17
C ARG A 101 -22.48 0.72 -4.30
N GLU A 102 -22.19 0.21 -3.10
CA GLU A 102 -21.17 0.81 -2.23
C GLU A 102 -19.77 0.50 -2.77
N VAL A 103 -19.56 -0.72 -3.27
CA VAL A 103 -18.33 -1.13 -3.96
C VAL A 103 -18.15 -0.31 -5.23
N GLN A 104 -19.20 -0.12 -6.01
CA GLN A 104 -19.18 0.72 -7.20
C GLN A 104 -18.77 2.15 -6.87
N PHE A 105 -19.34 2.75 -5.82
CA PHE A 105 -18.93 4.09 -5.37
C PHE A 105 -17.43 4.14 -5.03
N CYS A 106 -16.94 3.15 -4.28
CA CYS A 106 -15.51 3.05 -3.93
C CYS A 106 -14.64 2.92 -5.18
N THR A 107 -15.08 2.14 -6.16
CA THR A 107 -14.37 1.97 -7.44
C THR A 107 -14.31 3.28 -8.23
N TYR A 108 -15.44 4.01 -8.35
CA TYR A 108 -15.43 5.33 -8.98
C TYR A 108 -14.51 6.32 -8.28
N LEU A 109 -14.57 6.36 -6.96
CA LEU A 109 -13.71 7.23 -6.16
C LEU A 109 -12.22 6.93 -6.36
N LEU A 110 -11.86 5.65 -6.49
CA LEU A 110 -10.49 5.21 -6.70
C LEU A 110 -10.01 5.48 -8.14
N VAL A 111 -10.81 5.12 -9.13
CA VAL A 111 -10.45 5.19 -10.56
C VAL A 111 -10.49 6.63 -11.07
N TYR A 112 -11.45 7.44 -10.61
CA TYR A 112 -11.66 8.81 -11.07
C TYR A 112 -11.54 9.83 -9.92
N PRO A 113 -10.36 9.99 -9.30
CA PRO A 113 -10.17 10.86 -8.13
C PRO A 113 -10.39 12.36 -8.44
N HIS A 114 -10.46 12.74 -9.71
CA HIS A 114 -10.75 14.09 -10.18
C HIS A 114 -12.24 14.42 -10.22
N LEU A 115 -13.12 13.40 -10.17
CA LEU A 115 -14.55 13.62 -10.15
C LEU A 115 -14.98 14.15 -8.77
N THR A 116 -15.83 15.17 -8.81
CA THR A 116 -16.52 15.63 -7.61
C THR A 116 -17.55 14.60 -7.13
N LEU A 117 -17.95 14.69 -5.87
CA LEU A 117 -18.99 13.80 -5.34
C LEU A 117 -20.30 13.93 -6.12
N ASP A 118 -20.60 15.11 -6.61
CA ASP A 118 -21.85 15.40 -7.36
C ASP A 118 -21.80 14.75 -8.75
N GLU A 119 -20.64 14.73 -9.41
CA GLU A 119 -20.43 13.99 -10.66
C GLU A 119 -20.51 12.48 -10.43
N ILE A 120 -19.88 11.95 -9.36
CA ILE A 120 -20.01 10.53 -9.00
C ILE A 120 -21.49 10.20 -8.71
N ALA A 121 -22.21 11.08 -8.01
CA ALA A 121 -23.64 10.87 -7.73
C ALA A 121 -24.47 10.72 -9.00
N GLN A 122 -24.18 11.52 -10.03
CA GLN A 122 -24.84 11.42 -11.34
C GLN A 122 -24.57 10.06 -12.00
N HIS A 123 -23.34 9.55 -11.93
CA HIS A 123 -22.97 8.26 -12.51
C HIS A 123 -23.63 7.06 -11.81
N ILE A 124 -23.80 7.11 -10.49
CA ILE A 124 -24.40 6.02 -9.72
C ILE A 124 -25.90 6.26 -9.40
N CYS A 125 -26.52 7.23 -10.05
CA CYS A 125 -27.94 7.56 -9.92
C CYS A 125 -28.37 7.93 -8.48
N TYR A 126 -27.54 8.72 -7.77
CA TYR A 126 -27.85 9.29 -6.46
C TYR A 126 -28.08 10.81 -6.56
N SER A 127 -28.84 11.37 -5.60
CA SER A 127 -28.92 12.81 -5.45
C SER A 127 -27.68 13.37 -4.75
N GLU A 128 -27.28 14.59 -5.07
CA GLU A 128 -26.15 15.31 -4.43
C GLU A 128 -26.26 15.33 -2.89
N LYS A 129 -27.46 15.49 -2.35
CA LYS A 129 -27.71 15.46 -0.91
C LYS A 129 -27.44 14.07 -0.32
N SER A 130 -27.77 13.02 -1.05
CA SER A 130 -27.64 11.63 -0.58
C SER A 130 -26.19 11.13 -0.64
N ILE A 131 -25.39 11.60 -1.61
CA ILE A 131 -24.05 11.07 -1.84
C ILE A 131 -23.09 11.33 -0.69
N ARG A 132 -23.20 12.50 -0.01
CA ARG A 132 -22.36 12.84 1.14
C ARG A 132 -22.63 11.91 2.33
N ASN A 133 -23.89 11.66 2.61
CA ASN A 133 -24.30 10.71 3.67
C ASN A 133 -23.89 9.28 3.28
N TYR A 134 -23.96 8.95 2.00
CA TYR A 134 -23.54 7.67 1.46
C TYR A 134 -22.04 7.44 1.67
N LYS A 135 -21.22 8.44 1.32
CA LYS A 135 -19.77 8.42 1.57
C LYS A 135 -19.45 8.24 3.06
N GLN A 136 -20.14 8.96 3.94
CA GLN A 136 -19.95 8.85 5.39
C GLN A 136 -20.31 7.45 5.92
N ARG A 137 -21.42 6.88 5.44
CA ARG A 137 -21.85 5.53 5.82
C ARG A 137 -20.84 4.46 5.37
N ILE A 138 -20.32 4.56 4.16
CA ILE A 138 -19.28 3.65 3.64
C ILE A 138 -18.02 3.77 4.50
N ALA A 139 -17.55 4.99 4.74
CA ALA A 139 -16.38 5.24 5.58
C ALA A 139 -16.55 4.64 6.99
N HIS A 140 -17.72 4.82 7.59
CA HIS A 140 -18.05 4.22 8.88
C HIS A 140 -18.01 2.68 8.85
N LYS A 141 -18.57 2.05 7.81
CA LYS A 141 -18.50 0.59 7.62
C LYS A 141 -17.07 0.07 7.50
N LEU A 142 -16.20 0.86 6.89
CA LEU A 142 -14.78 0.54 6.71
C LEU A 142 -13.91 0.95 7.92
N GLY A 143 -14.50 1.58 8.96
CA GLY A 143 -13.79 2.01 10.16
C GLY A 143 -12.83 3.18 9.93
N VAL A 144 -13.10 4.03 8.93
CA VAL A 144 -12.25 5.17 8.57
C VAL A 144 -13.03 6.48 8.57
N SER A 145 -12.31 7.62 8.58
CA SER A 145 -12.95 8.91 8.38
C SER A 145 -13.38 9.09 6.93
N SER A 146 -14.42 9.87 6.72
CA SER A 146 -14.87 10.21 5.36
C SER A 146 -13.82 10.99 4.54
N ALA A 147 -12.91 11.71 5.20
CA ALA A 147 -11.79 12.39 4.55
C ALA A 147 -10.74 11.38 4.05
N ASP A 148 -10.47 10.35 4.83
CA ASP A 148 -9.41 9.38 4.57
C ASP A 148 -9.85 8.22 3.66
N LEU A 149 -11.14 8.16 3.28
CA LEU A 149 -11.69 7.04 2.51
C LEU A 149 -10.88 6.75 1.24
N TYR A 150 -10.52 7.77 0.47
CA TYR A 150 -9.74 7.60 -0.75
C TYR A 150 -8.36 6.98 -0.47
N GLN A 151 -7.66 7.51 0.53
CA GLN A 151 -6.35 7.02 0.93
C GLN A 151 -6.43 5.57 1.47
N HIS A 152 -7.50 5.24 2.17
CA HIS A 152 -7.76 3.89 2.64
C HIS A 152 -7.91 2.92 1.47
N LEU A 153 -8.72 3.27 0.46
CA LEU A 153 -8.91 2.45 -0.75
C LEU A 153 -7.59 2.24 -1.51
N GLN A 154 -6.79 3.30 -1.67
CA GLN A 154 -5.46 3.17 -2.30
C GLN A 154 -4.56 2.20 -1.53
N ASN A 155 -4.49 2.32 -0.21
CA ASN A 155 -3.68 1.45 0.63
C ASN A 155 -4.18 0.00 0.58
N ASP A 156 -5.49 -0.22 0.51
CA ASP A 156 -6.10 -1.55 0.42
C ASP A 156 -5.73 -2.24 -0.91
N VAL A 157 -5.82 -1.54 -2.04
CA VAL A 157 -5.36 -2.06 -3.35
C VAL A 157 -3.88 -2.41 -3.31
N ILE A 158 -3.05 -1.54 -2.76
CA ILE A 158 -1.60 -1.76 -2.65
C ILE A 158 -1.33 -3.03 -1.84
N THR A 159 -1.99 -3.17 -0.71
CA THR A 159 -1.83 -4.31 0.19
C THR A 159 -2.28 -5.62 -0.48
N TYR A 160 -3.41 -5.58 -1.18
CA TYR A 160 -3.93 -6.72 -1.94
C TYR A 160 -2.93 -7.20 -3.00
N LEU A 161 -2.49 -6.30 -3.85
CA LEU A 161 -1.54 -6.61 -4.93
C LEU A 161 -0.17 -7.07 -4.41
N TYR A 162 0.19 -6.66 -3.19
CA TYR A 162 1.40 -7.15 -2.53
C TYR A 162 1.29 -8.60 -2.09
N ASN A 163 0.19 -8.95 -1.43
CA ASN A 163 -0.03 -10.28 -0.88
C ASN A 163 -0.21 -11.31 -2.00
N ASP A 164 -0.86 -10.94 -3.10
CA ASP A 164 -1.07 -11.82 -4.25
C ASP A 164 0.26 -12.20 -4.93
N ASN A 165 1.18 -11.24 -5.06
CA ASN A 165 2.52 -11.49 -5.63
C ASN A 165 3.45 -12.32 -4.72
N THR A 166 3.25 -12.29 -3.40
CA THR A 166 4.03 -13.14 -2.48
C THR A 166 3.53 -14.59 -2.51
N ASN A 167 2.22 -14.80 -2.60
CA ASN A 167 1.64 -16.14 -2.69
C ASN A 167 1.95 -16.83 -4.03
N SER A 168 1.99 -16.08 -5.14
CA SER A 168 2.33 -16.64 -6.46
C SER A 168 3.81 -17.08 -6.55
N LYS A 169 4.72 -16.46 -5.82
CA LYS A 169 6.13 -16.88 -5.76
C LYS A 169 6.37 -18.09 -4.85
N LEU A 170 5.58 -18.26 -3.80
CA LEU A 170 5.66 -19.41 -2.91
C LEU A 170 5.05 -20.69 -3.51
N SER A 171 4.11 -20.57 -4.44
CA SER A 171 3.51 -21.69 -5.16
C SER A 171 4.31 -22.15 -6.37
N ALA A 172 5.38 -21.44 -6.75
CA ALA A 172 6.28 -21.74 -7.85
C ALA A 172 7.63 -22.35 -7.40
N LEU A 173 7.82 -22.57 -6.11
CA LEU A 173 8.93 -23.29 -5.47
C LEU A 173 8.47 -24.68 -4.97
#